data_67b7cee4d2a142a22ae90aa99896e4c1
#
_entry.id   67b7cee4d2a142a22ae90aa99896e4c1
#
_cell.length_a   1.000
_cell.length_b   1.000
_cell.length_c   1.000
_cell.angle_alpha   90.00
_cell.angle_beta   90.00
_cell.angle_gamma   90.00
#
_symmetry.space_group_name_H-M   'P 1'
#
loop_
_entity.id
_entity.type
_entity.pdbx_description
1 polymer ?
#
loop_
_entity_poly.entity_id
_entity_poly.type
_entity_poly.pdbx_seq_one_letter_code
_entity_poly.pdbx_strand_id
1 'polypeptide(L)'
;MKYDEVEDTLFIPLAASILISEKYPKYFLDEKSLELKNLEQVININKNKDFNIISLGVGLETINYRIKDNNNKFYSIDFDKVIDLRLEILGKKENETLIKSDILDMRWTEKVDKNKATLFVVAGVFQYLKEEQILKLITNLKEKFKDSEMIFDATNKLGIKRAINYVKKTGNKNAMMYFYVNNEEKFANLANVKLLGVYNFFKETRKVLRKELKISTRISMLVADKMNMTKILHIKL
;
A
#
# COMPACT_ATOMS: atom_id res chain seq x y z
N MET A 1 15.40 18.56 -8.94
CA MET A 1 14.49 17.76 -9.79
C MET A 1 13.07 18.19 -9.45
N LYS A 2 12.25 18.61 -10.41
CA LYS A 2 10.81 18.81 -10.16
C LYS A 2 10.12 17.48 -10.41
N TYR A 3 9.51 16.92 -9.39
CA TYR A 3 8.60 15.78 -9.49
C TYR A 3 7.21 16.29 -9.83
N ASP A 4 6.38 15.47 -10.49
CA ASP A 4 4.98 15.80 -10.66
C ASP A 4 4.29 15.78 -9.28
N GLU A 5 3.23 16.55 -9.09
CA GLU A 5 2.63 16.80 -7.77
C GLU A 5 2.14 15.52 -7.04
N VAL A 6 1.83 14.45 -7.78
CA VAL A 6 1.49 13.14 -7.19
C VAL A 6 2.76 12.46 -6.69
N GLU A 7 3.86 12.54 -7.43
CA GLU A 7 5.17 12.00 -7.01
C GLU A 7 5.68 12.72 -5.76
N ASP A 8 5.44 14.02 -5.61
CA ASP A 8 5.79 14.78 -4.40
C ASP A 8 5.08 14.26 -3.14
N THR A 9 3.92 13.60 -3.26
CA THR A 9 3.22 12.99 -2.13
C THR A 9 3.97 11.81 -1.52
N LEU A 10 4.95 11.22 -2.22
CA LEU A 10 5.82 10.14 -1.71
C LEU A 10 6.63 10.59 -0.50
N PHE A 11 6.98 11.87 -0.41
CA PHE A 11 7.74 12.41 0.69
C PHE A 11 6.92 12.58 1.97
N ILE A 12 5.58 12.56 1.90
CA ILE A 12 4.71 12.71 3.08
C ILE A 12 4.84 11.48 4.01
N PRO A 13 4.68 10.23 3.54
CA PRO A 13 4.93 9.05 4.35
C PRO A 13 6.40 8.94 4.78
N LEU A 14 7.34 9.29 3.91
CA LEU A 14 8.77 9.26 4.23
C LEU A 14 9.11 10.27 5.33
N ALA A 15 8.67 11.52 5.22
CA ALA A 15 8.89 12.53 6.25
C ALA A 15 8.25 12.14 7.59
N ALA A 16 7.04 11.58 7.56
CA ALA A 16 6.40 11.03 8.75
C ALA A 16 7.22 9.88 9.35
N SER A 17 7.75 8.98 8.53
CA SER A 17 8.60 7.87 8.95
C SER A 17 9.91 8.34 9.56
N ILE A 18 10.57 9.36 8.98
CA ILE A 18 11.80 9.96 9.51
C ILE A 18 11.53 10.61 10.87
N LEU A 19 10.48 11.45 10.97
CA LEU A 19 10.12 12.12 12.23
C LEU A 19 9.76 11.13 13.33
N ILE A 20 9.09 10.02 12.99
CA ILE A 20 8.78 8.95 13.94
C ILE A 20 10.06 8.22 14.35
N SER A 21 10.97 7.94 13.42
CA SER A 21 12.25 7.29 13.69
C SER A 21 13.13 8.10 14.64
N GLU A 22 13.24 9.40 14.39
CA GLU A 22 14.03 10.31 15.23
C GLU A 22 13.44 10.47 16.63
N LYS A 23 12.11 10.57 16.71
CA LYS A 23 11.40 10.81 17.95
C LYS A 23 11.18 9.54 18.79
N TYR A 24 11.08 8.38 18.13
CA TYR A 24 10.74 7.11 18.75
C TYR A 24 11.56 5.93 18.20
N PRO A 25 12.91 5.96 18.26
CA PRO A 25 13.77 4.95 17.61
C PRO A 25 13.51 3.53 18.12
N LYS A 26 13.00 3.39 19.36
CA LYS A 26 12.64 2.08 19.94
C LYS A 26 11.43 1.42 19.27
N TYR A 27 10.52 2.22 18.70
CA TYR A 27 9.25 1.74 18.13
C TYR A 27 9.26 1.73 16.62
N PHE A 28 10.19 2.41 15.98
CA PHE A 28 10.22 2.54 14.52
C PHE A 28 10.30 1.19 13.79
N LEU A 29 11.02 0.23 14.34
CA LEU A 29 11.11 -1.14 13.80
C LEU A 29 9.82 -1.93 14.00
N ASP A 30 9.05 -1.62 15.06
CA ASP A 30 7.82 -2.35 15.40
C ASP A 30 6.54 -1.70 14.83
N GLU A 31 6.51 -0.38 14.66
CA GLU A 31 5.34 0.37 14.20
C GLU A 31 4.95 0.11 12.76
N LYS A 32 5.93 0.04 11.88
CA LYS A 32 5.68 -0.33 10.49
C LYS A 32 5.30 -1.81 10.34
N SER A 33 5.74 -2.66 11.26
CA SER A 33 5.26 -4.03 11.35
C SER A 33 3.78 -4.12 11.72
N LEU A 34 3.18 -3.07 12.28
CA LEU A 34 1.78 -3.06 12.72
C LEU A 34 0.79 -2.64 11.62
N GLU A 35 1.14 -1.66 10.80
CA GLU A 35 0.42 -1.42 9.54
C GLU A 35 0.46 -2.66 8.65
N LEU A 36 1.53 -3.44 8.76
CA LEU A 36 1.78 -4.66 8.01
C LEU A 36 1.45 -5.95 8.76
N LYS A 37 1.02 -5.91 10.03
CA LYS A 37 0.62 -7.14 10.74
C LYS A 37 -0.47 -7.90 9.99
N ASN A 38 -1.38 -7.21 9.36
CA ASN A 38 -2.38 -7.81 8.50
C ASN A 38 -1.73 -8.39 7.24
N LEU A 39 -0.76 -7.69 6.66
CA LEU A 39 0.02 -8.17 5.53
C LEU A 39 0.98 -9.29 5.94
N GLU A 40 1.68 -9.15 7.07
CA GLU A 40 2.51 -10.20 7.65
C GLU A 40 1.70 -11.44 8.02
N GLN A 41 0.45 -11.29 8.48
CA GLN A 41 -0.45 -12.42 8.72
C GLN A 41 -0.78 -13.14 7.42
N VAL A 42 -1.09 -12.42 6.35
CA VAL A 42 -1.36 -13.03 5.03
C VAL A 42 -0.10 -13.70 4.46
N ILE A 43 1.05 -13.05 4.58
CA ILE A 43 2.34 -13.63 4.20
C ILE A 43 2.68 -14.85 5.07
N ASN A 44 2.43 -14.79 6.38
CA ASN A 44 2.71 -15.88 7.32
C ASN A 44 1.77 -17.09 7.17
N ILE A 45 0.52 -16.89 6.75
CA ILE A 45 -0.39 -17.98 6.40
C ILE A 45 0.16 -18.79 5.21
N ASN A 46 0.95 -18.16 4.36
CA ASN A 46 1.58 -18.77 3.18
C ASN A 46 3.05 -19.16 3.37
N LYS A 47 3.57 -19.16 4.60
CA LYS A 47 5.01 -19.39 4.93
C LYS A 47 5.66 -20.64 4.30
N ASN A 48 4.87 -21.62 3.92
CA ASN A 48 5.36 -22.86 3.30
C ASN A 48 5.28 -22.85 1.77
N LYS A 49 4.89 -21.74 1.15
CA LYS A 49 4.79 -21.62 -0.31
C LYS A 49 5.73 -20.52 -0.80
N ASP A 50 6.54 -20.84 -1.75
CA ASP A 50 7.34 -19.88 -2.53
C ASP A 50 6.38 -19.03 -3.37
N PHE A 51 6.28 -17.73 -3.09
CA PHE A 51 5.36 -16.83 -3.78
C PHE A 51 6.02 -15.48 -4.13
N ASN A 52 5.39 -14.77 -5.06
CA ASN A 52 5.81 -13.42 -5.42
C ASN A 52 5.10 -12.38 -4.54
N ILE A 53 5.81 -11.37 -4.12
CA ILE A 53 5.25 -10.16 -3.54
C ILE A 53 5.48 -9.02 -4.53
N ILE A 54 4.40 -8.48 -5.08
CA ILE A 54 4.45 -7.44 -6.11
C ILE A 54 3.87 -6.15 -5.55
N SER A 55 4.72 -5.15 -5.34
CA SER A 55 4.31 -3.81 -4.91
C SER A 55 4.03 -2.93 -6.12
N LEU A 56 2.78 -2.51 -6.28
CA LEU A 56 2.33 -1.63 -7.36
C LEU A 56 2.32 -0.18 -6.88
N GLY A 57 3.11 0.68 -7.50
CA GLY A 57 3.34 2.04 -7.02
C GLY A 57 4.13 2.02 -5.71
N VAL A 58 5.30 1.37 -5.72
CA VAL A 58 6.06 1.06 -4.50
C VAL A 58 6.56 2.30 -3.78
N GLY A 59 6.80 3.41 -4.48
CA GLY A 59 7.34 4.61 -3.89
C GLY A 59 8.60 4.35 -3.07
N LEU A 60 8.64 4.93 -1.88
CA LEU A 60 9.69 4.70 -0.88
C LEU A 60 9.26 3.71 0.23
N GLU A 61 8.26 2.86 -0.06
CA GLU A 61 7.80 1.82 0.87
C GLU A 61 8.90 0.77 1.12
N THR A 62 9.02 0.33 2.37
CA THR A 62 10.12 -0.54 2.83
C THR A 62 9.68 -1.94 3.23
N ILE A 63 8.52 -2.40 2.77
CA ILE A 63 7.95 -3.71 3.11
C ILE A 63 8.92 -4.86 2.87
N ASN A 64 9.61 -4.85 1.72
CA ASN A 64 10.61 -5.85 1.35
C ASN A 64 11.83 -5.87 2.29
N TYR A 65 12.13 -4.76 2.97
CA TYR A 65 13.24 -4.66 3.93
C TYR A 65 12.86 -5.20 5.31
N ARG A 66 11.58 -5.25 5.64
CA ARG A 66 11.05 -5.65 6.95
C ARG A 66 10.67 -7.12 7.00
N ILE A 67 10.26 -7.70 5.88
CA ILE A 67 9.97 -9.13 5.80
C ILE A 67 11.29 -9.89 5.81
N LYS A 68 11.50 -10.68 6.86
CA LYS A 68 12.73 -11.48 7.06
C LYS A 68 12.73 -12.80 6.29
N ASP A 69 11.81 -13.00 5.35
CA ASP A 69 11.68 -14.23 4.59
C ASP A 69 12.51 -14.14 3.31
N ASN A 70 13.52 -15.00 3.19
CA ASN A 70 14.46 -15.01 2.08
C ASN A 70 13.97 -15.83 0.85
N ASN A 71 12.84 -16.54 0.97
CA ASN A 71 12.35 -17.43 -0.08
C ASN A 71 11.43 -16.72 -1.08
N ASN A 72 10.89 -15.56 -0.71
CA ASN A 72 9.98 -14.80 -1.56
C ASN A 72 10.74 -13.89 -2.52
N LYS A 73 10.22 -13.76 -3.74
CA LYS A 73 10.69 -12.76 -4.72
C LYS A 73 9.84 -11.51 -4.60
N PHE A 74 10.53 -10.37 -4.50
CA PHE A 74 9.90 -9.06 -4.46
C PHE A 74 10.03 -8.37 -5.81
N TYR A 75 8.95 -7.80 -6.29
CA TYR A 75 8.90 -6.98 -7.48
C TYR A 75 8.34 -5.61 -7.10
N SER A 76 9.14 -4.58 -7.31
CA SER A 76 8.82 -3.21 -6.96
C SER A 76 8.61 -2.40 -8.24
N ILE A 77 7.37 -1.99 -8.49
CA ILE A 77 6.97 -1.35 -9.74
C ILE A 77 6.56 0.08 -9.46
N ASP A 78 7.16 1.02 -10.20
CA ASP A 78 6.80 2.44 -10.18
C ASP A 78 7.37 3.16 -11.41
N PHE A 79 7.04 4.43 -11.57
CA PHE A 79 7.61 5.28 -12.61
C PHE A 79 9.13 5.38 -12.54
N ASP A 80 9.77 5.62 -13.67
CA ASP A 80 11.23 5.65 -13.82
C ASP A 80 11.92 6.50 -12.75
N LYS A 81 11.47 7.75 -12.58
CA LYS A 81 12.03 8.70 -11.60
C LYS A 81 11.90 8.21 -10.16
N VAL A 82 10.78 7.55 -9.84
CA VAL A 82 10.52 7.02 -8.50
C VAL A 82 11.44 5.84 -8.21
N ILE A 83 11.61 4.92 -9.17
CA ILE A 83 12.53 3.79 -9.03
C ILE A 83 13.98 4.26 -8.90
N ASP A 84 14.39 5.29 -9.66
CA ASP A 84 15.73 5.85 -9.55
C ASP A 84 15.97 6.47 -8.17
N LEU A 85 15.02 7.27 -7.67
CA LEU A 85 15.08 7.82 -6.32
C LEU A 85 15.08 6.73 -5.24
N ARG A 86 14.25 5.70 -5.41
CA ARG A 86 14.22 4.55 -4.49
C ARG A 86 15.57 3.85 -4.44
N LEU A 87 16.19 3.62 -5.59
CA LEU A 87 17.50 2.98 -5.68
C LEU A 87 18.59 3.83 -5.00
N GLU A 88 18.55 5.14 -5.17
CA GLU A 88 19.47 6.09 -4.53
C GLU A 88 19.35 6.08 -2.99
N ILE A 89 18.10 6.12 -2.47
CA ILE A 89 17.85 6.27 -1.01
C ILE A 89 17.93 4.93 -0.28
N LEU A 90 17.33 3.88 -0.84
CA LEU A 90 17.13 2.60 -0.16
C LEU A 90 18.08 1.50 -0.65
N GLY A 91 18.69 1.68 -1.84
CA GLY A 91 19.41 0.61 -2.52
C GLY A 91 18.46 -0.46 -3.06
N LYS A 92 19.02 -1.64 -3.36
CA LYS A 92 18.31 -2.80 -3.88
C LYS A 92 18.66 -4.04 -3.07
N LYS A 93 17.66 -4.84 -2.72
CA LYS A 93 17.88 -6.16 -2.12
C LYS A 93 18.17 -7.22 -3.19
N GLU A 94 18.88 -8.27 -2.81
CA GLU A 94 19.25 -9.38 -3.68
C GLU A 94 18.00 -10.09 -4.27
N ASN A 95 16.96 -10.28 -3.46
CA ASN A 95 15.70 -10.93 -3.85
C ASN A 95 14.64 -9.94 -4.38
N GLU A 96 15.01 -8.68 -4.68
CA GLU A 96 14.12 -7.65 -5.22
C GLU A 96 14.43 -7.38 -6.70
N THR A 97 13.38 -7.25 -7.50
CA THR A 97 13.44 -6.77 -8.88
C THR A 97 12.73 -5.43 -8.98
N LEU A 98 13.49 -4.38 -9.31
CA LEU A 98 12.96 -3.04 -9.55
C LEU A 98 12.50 -2.94 -11.02
N ILE A 99 11.26 -2.51 -11.24
CA ILE A 99 10.66 -2.43 -12.57
C ILE A 99 10.15 -1.00 -12.79
N LYS A 100 10.76 -0.30 -13.73
CA LYS A 100 10.35 1.01 -14.20
C LYS A 100 9.16 0.84 -15.15
N SER A 101 7.97 1.20 -14.72
CA SER A 101 6.73 1.11 -15.52
C SER A 101 5.57 1.84 -14.87
N ASP A 102 4.64 2.33 -15.68
CA ASP A 102 3.29 2.59 -15.20
C ASP A 102 2.64 1.26 -14.80
N ILE A 103 2.00 1.21 -13.62
CA ILE A 103 1.30 0.01 -13.14
C ILE A 103 0.14 -0.41 -14.05
N LEU A 104 -0.43 0.52 -14.81
CA LEU A 104 -1.50 0.26 -15.80
C LEU A 104 -0.97 -0.30 -17.12
N ASP A 105 0.33 -0.20 -17.39
CA ASP A 105 0.97 -0.81 -18.55
C ASP A 105 1.35 -2.25 -18.24
N MET A 106 0.52 -3.18 -18.63
CA MET A 106 0.66 -4.59 -18.28
C MET A 106 1.91 -5.29 -18.85
N ARG A 107 2.76 -4.61 -19.63
CA ARG A 107 4.04 -5.17 -20.14
C ARG A 107 5.03 -5.52 -19.02
N TRP A 108 4.95 -4.85 -17.86
CA TRP A 108 5.79 -5.19 -16.71
C TRP A 108 5.57 -6.63 -16.22
N THR A 109 4.39 -7.21 -16.45
CA THR A 109 4.07 -8.59 -16.05
C THR A 109 4.95 -9.66 -16.75
N GLU A 110 5.58 -9.31 -17.86
CA GLU A 110 6.50 -10.20 -18.58
C GLU A 110 7.82 -10.44 -17.83
N LYS A 111 8.14 -9.54 -16.88
CA LYS A 111 9.34 -9.62 -16.04
C LYS A 111 9.12 -10.44 -14.75
N VAL A 112 7.90 -10.95 -14.54
CA VAL A 112 7.49 -11.66 -13.33
C VAL A 112 7.27 -13.14 -13.63
N ASP A 113 7.72 -14.01 -12.73
CA ASP A 113 7.42 -15.43 -12.79
C ASP A 113 5.94 -15.68 -12.44
N LYS A 114 5.12 -15.94 -13.45
CA LYS A 114 3.66 -16.13 -13.31
C LYS A 114 3.27 -17.52 -12.80
N ASN A 115 4.21 -18.45 -12.68
CA ASN A 115 3.93 -19.80 -12.20
C ASN A 115 3.82 -19.89 -10.67
N LYS A 116 4.21 -18.81 -9.98
CA LYS A 116 4.14 -18.72 -8.52
C LYS A 116 2.85 -18.03 -8.08
N ALA A 117 2.32 -18.49 -6.94
CA ALA A 117 1.28 -17.74 -6.24
C ALA A 117 1.75 -16.29 -6.02
N THR A 118 0.86 -15.33 -6.13
CA THR A 118 1.25 -13.90 -6.13
C THR A 118 0.38 -13.10 -5.18
N LEU A 119 1.05 -12.29 -4.35
CA LEU A 119 0.42 -11.28 -3.52
C LEU A 119 0.74 -9.89 -4.07
N PHE A 120 -0.28 -9.17 -4.53
CA PHE A 120 -0.18 -7.77 -4.90
C PHE A 120 -0.36 -6.90 -3.67
N VAL A 121 0.52 -5.92 -3.50
CA VAL A 121 0.45 -4.90 -2.45
C VAL A 121 0.32 -3.55 -3.12
N VAL A 122 -0.73 -2.81 -2.78
CA VAL A 122 -1.00 -1.49 -3.33
C VAL A 122 -1.26 -0.53 -2.18
N ALA A 123 -0.29 0.28 -1.84
CA ALA A 123 -0.36 1.18 -0.71
C ALA A 123 -0.26 2.64 -1.14
N GLY A 124 -1.30 3.43 -0.85
CA GLY A 124 -1.33 4.86 -1.15
C GLY A 124 -1.44 5.21 -2.64
N VAL A 125 -1.92 4.31 -3.50
CA VAL A 125 -1.92 4.49 -4.96
C VAL A 125 -3.33 4.60 -5.53
N PHE A 126 -4.22 3.69 -5.18
CA PHE A 126 -5.54 3.61 -5.82
C PHE A 126 -6.36 4.88 -5.71
N GLN A 127 -6.17 5.68 -4.66
CA GLN A 127 -6.87 6.96 -4.53
C GLN A 127 -6.61 7.93 -5.69
N TYR A 128 -5.48 7.82 -6.39
CA TYR A 128 -5.12 8.68 -7.52
C TYR A 128 -5.65 8.17 -8.87
N LEU A 129 -6.19 6.95 -8.92
CA LEU A 129 -6.76 6.34 -10.12
C LEU A 129 -8.29 6.50 -10.15
N LYS A 130 -8.85 6.44 -11.35
CA LYS A 130 -10.30 6.31 -11.51
C LYS A 130 -10.73 4.86 -11.27
N GLU A 131 -11.97 4.65 -10.80
CA GLU A 131 -12.51 3.32 -10.53
C GLU A 131 -12.41 2.39 -11.75
N GLU A 132 -12.70 2.88 -12.95
CA GLU A 132 -12.60 2.12 -14.21
C GLU A 132 -11.16 1.61 -14.49
N GLN A 133 -10.15 2.40 -14.15
CA GLN A 133 -8.74 2.00 -14.31
C GLN A 133 -8.37 0.89 -13.32
N ILE A 134 -8.85 1.00 -12.08
CA ILE A 134 -8.63 -0.01 -11.03
C ILE A 134 -9.31 -1.33 -11.40
N LEU A 135 -10.56 -1.28 -11.83
CA LEU A 135 -11.31 -2.47 -12.25
C LEU A 135 -10.63 -3.17 -13.42
N LYS A 136 -10.18 -2.39 -14.42
CA LYS A 136 -9.43 -2.92 -15.56
C LYS A 136 -8.10 -3.53 -15.14
N LEU A 137 -7.36 -2.89 -14.24
CA LEU A 137 -6.12 -3.42 -13.68
C LEU A 137 -6.38 -4.76 -12.98
N ILE A 138 -7.38 -4.83 -12.09
CA ILE A 138 -7.76 -6.06 -11.38
C ILE A 138 -8.11 -7.18 -12.36
N THR A 139 -8.91 -6.90 -13.38
CA THR A 139 -9.27 -7.88 -14.42
C THR A 139 -8.04 -8.40 -15.14
N ASN A 140 -7.15 -7.52 -15.58
CA ASN A 140 -5.94 -7.90 -16.29
C ASN A 140 -5.00 -8.74 -15.40
N LEU A 141 -4.88 -8.41 -14.12
CA LEU A 141 -4.07 -9.17 -13.16
C LEU A 141 -4.64 -10.56 -12.92
N LYS A 142 -5.96 -10.66 -12.74
CA LYS A 142 -6.67 -11.92 -12.58
C LYS A 142 -6.46 -12.87 -13.77
N GLU A 143 -6.46 -12.35 -14.98
CA GLU A 143 -6.21 -13.13 -16.19
C GLU A 143 -4.76 -13.64 -16.28
N LYS A 144 -3.80 -12.82 -15.86
CA LYS A 144 -2.37 -13.10 -16.01
C LYS A 144 -1.76 -13.90 -14.87
N PHE A 145 -2.30 -13.79 -13.66
CA PHE A 145 -1.77 -14.42 -12.45
C PHE A 145 -2.81 -15.33 -11.82
N LYS A 146 -2.64 -16.62 -12.00
CA LYS A 146 -3.47 -17.64 -11.36
C LYS A 146 -3.17 -17.65 -9.86
N ASP A 147 -4.21 -17.90 -9.06
CA ASP A 147 -4.09 -18.04 -7.58
C ASP A 147 -3.44 -16.81 -6.90
N SER A 148 -3.87 -15.61 -7.31
CA SER A 148 -3.34 -14.35 -6.81
C SER A 148 -4.29 -13.67 -5.82
N GLU A 149 -3.70 -12.91 -4.91
CA GLU A 149 -4.38 -12.11 -3.91
C GLU A 149 -3.90 -10.67 -3.99
N MET A 150 -4.71 -9.74 -3.52
CA MET A 150 -4.34 -8.33 -3.46
C MET A 150 -4.72 -7.73 -2.12
N ILE A 151 -3.82 -6.93 -1.57
CA ILE A 151 -4.06 -6.09 -0.41
C ILE A 151 -3.85 -4.64 -0.80
N PHE A 152 -4.82 -3.80 -0.48
CA PHE A 152 -4.73 -2.36 -0.76
C PHE A 152 -5.46 -1.54 0.30
N ASP A 153 -5.00 -0.30 0.50
CA ASP A 153 -5.70 0.66 1.32
C ASP A 153 -6.81 1.36 0.54
N ALA A 154 -7.91 1.61 1.21
CA ALA A 154 -9.03 2.36 0.65
C ALA A 154 -9.64 3.30 1.68
N THR A 155 -10.13 4.44 1.21
CA THR A 155 -10.90 5.37 2.01
C THR A 155 -12.38 5.32 1.63
N ASN A 156 -13.28 5.72 2.53
CA ASN A 156 -14.64 6.05 2.15
C ASN A 156 -14.73 7.50 1.65
N LYS A 157 -15.92 7.94 1.19
CA LYS A 157 -16.16 9.30 0.68
C LYS A 157 -15.80 10.41 1.68
N LEU A 158 -15.94 10.16 2.98
CA LEU A 158 -15.53 11.11 4.02
C LEU A 158 -14.02 11.12 4.21
N GLY A 159 -13.39 9.94 4.20
CA GLY A 159 -11.95 9.76 4.32
C GLY A 159 -11.20 10.46 3.18
N ILE A 160 -11.62 10.24 1.93
CA ILE A 160 -10.95 10.86 0.77
C ILE A 160 -11.06 12.41 0.80
N LYS A 161 -12.20 12.96 1.24
CA LYS A 161 -12.30 14.41 1.42
C LYS A 161 -11.30 14.96 2.44
N ARG A 162 -11.08 14.23 3.54
CA ARG A 162 -10.08 14.60 4.56
C ARG A 162 -8.66 14.46 4.03
N ALA A 163 -8.37 13.39 3.29
CA ALA A 163 -7.07 13.17 2.65
C ALA A 163 -6.73 14.29 1.66
N ILE A 164 -7.66 14.66 0.78
CA ILE A 164 -7.49 15.79 -0.15
C ILE A 164 -7.17 17.09 0.59
N ASN A 165 -7.92 17.38 1.67
CA ASN A 165 -7.69 18.59 2.46
C ASN A 165 -6.33 18.57 3.18
N TYR A 166 -5.85 17.41 3.61
CA TYR A 166 -4.54 17.24 4.21
C TYR A 166 -3.43 17.46 3.17
N VAL A 167 -3.51 16.80 2.02
CA VAL A 167 -2.52 16.91 0.94
C VAL A 167 -2.43 18.36 0.42
N LYS A 168 -3.56 19.06 0.28
CA LYS A 168 -3.56 20.50 -0.07
C LYS A 168 -2.80 21.37 0.93
N LYS A 169 -2.86 21.04 2.23
CA LYS A 169 -2.14 21.77 3.28
C LYS A 169 -0.62 21.54 3.24
N THR A 170 -0.16 20.43 2.67
CA THR A 170 1.27 20.14 2.48
C THR A 170 1.86 20.79 1.22
N GLY A 171 1.07 21.56 0.47
CA GLY A 171 1.52 22.28 -0.72
C GLY A 171 1.14 21.61 -2.06
N ASN A 172 0.76 20.33 -2.03
CA ASN A 172 0.42 19.54 -3.23
C ASN A 172 -1.05 19.79 -3.65
N LYS A 173 -1.33 20.99 -4.19
CA LYS A 173 -2.70 21.44 -4.46
C LYS A 173 -3.39 20.68 -5.59
N ASN A 174 -2.64 20.13 -6.54
CA ASN A 174 -3.13 19.48 -7.76
C ASN A 174 -3.14 17.94 -7.68
N ALA A 175 -2.67 17.34 -6.57
CA ALA A 175 -2.78 15.91 -6.37
C ALA A 175 -4.26 15.52 -6.15
N MET A 176 -4.96 15.27 -7.26
CA MET A 176 -6.38 14.92 -7.25
C MET A 176 -6.56 13.46 -6.85
N MET A 177 -7.53 13.21 -5.98
CA MET A 177 -7.92 11.86 -5.56
C MET A 177 -9.35 11.57 -6.04
N TYR A 178 -9.55 10.39 -6.63
CA TYR A 178 -10.80 10.01 -7.31
C TYR A 178 -11.47 8.81 -6.65
N PHE A 179 -10.68 7.79 -6.29
CA PHE A 179 -11.21 6.50 -5.87
C PHE A 179 -11.49 6.43 -4.37
N TYR A 180 -12.65 5.87 -4.03
CA TYR A 180 -13.04 5.57 -2.66
C TYR A 180 -13.99 4.35 -2.63
N VAL A 181 -14.00 3.63 -1.52
CA VAL A 181 -14.86 2.45 -1.31
C VAL A 181 -15.76 2.69 -0.10
N ASN A 182 -17.05 2.93 -0.35
CA ASN A 182 -18.05 3.06 0.72
C ASN A 182 -18.59 1.71 1.20
N ASN A 183 -18.65 0.72 0.29
CA ASN A 183 -19.14 -0.64 0.58
C ASN A 183 -18.22 -1.65 -0.10
N GLU A 184 -17.57 -2.46 0.70
CA GLU A 184 -16.52 -3.38 0.28
C GLU A 184 -17.07 -4.55 -0.54
N GLU A 185 -18.24 -5.09 -0.13
CA GLU A 185 -18.90 -6.17 -0.84
C GLU A 185 -19.38 -5.71 -2.24
N LYS A 186 -19.93 -4.48 -2.31
CA LYS A 186 -20.32 -3.89 -3.58
C LYS A 186 -19.11 -3.72 -4.52
N PHE A 187 -17.98 -3.26 -3.97
CA PHE A 187 -16.75 -3.15 -4.75
C PHE A 187 -16.25 -4.51 -5.21
N ALA A 188 -16.21 -5.52 -4.31
CA ALA A 188 -15.76 -6.87 -4.64
C ALA A 188 -16.64 -7.50 -5.76
N ASN A 189 -17.97 -7.32 -5.67
CA ASN A 189 -18.89 -7.76 -6.71
C ASN A 189 -18.66 -7.05 -8.04
N LEU A 190 -18.44 -5.73 -8.03
CA LEU A 190 -18.16 -4.94 -9.23
C LEU A 190 -16.84 -5.36 -9.90
N ALA A 191 -15.82 -5.63 -9.09
CA ALA A 191 -14.51 -6.11 -9.55
C ALA A 191 -14.50 -7.60 -9.90
N ASN A 192 -15.60 -8.33 -9.65
CA ASN A 192 -15.71 -9.78 -9.82
C ASN A 192 -14.59 -10.55 -9.09
N VAL A 193 -14.39 -10.21 -7.81
CA VAL A 193 -13.38 -10.80 -6.92
C VAL A 193 -14.01 -11.26 -5.61
N LYS A 194 -13.32 -12.13 -4.88
CA LYS A 194 -13.77 -12.56 -3.55
C LYS A 194 -13.14 -11.67 -2.46
N LEU A 195 -13.97 -11.05 -1.63
CA LEU A 195 -13.49 -10.35 -0.43
C LEU A 195 -13.04 -11.37 0.62
N LEU A 196 -11.77 -11.34 0.99
CA LEU A 196 -11.17 -12.21 2.02
C LEU A 196 -11.17 -11.55 3.39
N GLY A 197 -11.01 -10.23 3.45
CA GLY A 197 -11.00 -9.50 4.71
C GLY A 197 -11.04 -7.99 4.56
N VAL A 198 -11.49 -7.33 5.62
CA VAL A 198 -11.45 -5.88 5.78
C VAL A 198 -10.84 -5.59 7.15
N TYR A 199 -9.78 -4.79 7.18
CA TYR A 199 -9.04 -4.50 8.41
C TYR A 199 -9.06 -3.01 8.71
N ASN A 200 -9.15 -2.68 9.99
CA ASN A 200 -9.08 -1.31 10.47
C ASN A 200 -7.65 -0.77 10.31
N PHE A 201 -7.52 0.40 9.75
CA PHE A 201 -6.21 0.99 9.45
C PHE A 201 -5.42 1.35 10.72
N PHE A 202 -6.07 1.97 11.72
CA PHE A 202 -5.40 2.50 12.91
C PHE A 202 -5.48 1.62 14.15
N LYS A 203 -6.17 0.49 14.12
CA LYS A 203 -6.46 -0.33 15.32
C LYS A 203 -5.18 -0.78 16.03
N GLU A 204 -4.24 -1.36 15.29
CA GLU A 204 -3.02 -1.88 15.88
C GLU A 204 -2.06 -0.75 16.26
N THR A 205 -1.92 0.28 15.44
CA THR A 205 -1.13 1.48 15.75
C THR A 205 -1.58 2.11 17.07
N ARG A 206 -2.90 2.29 17.29
CA ARG A 206 -3.44 2.80 18.55
C ARG A 206 -3.12 1.91 19.76
N LYS A 207 -3.01 0.61 19.56
CA LYS A 207 -2.71 -0.35 20.62
C LYS A 207 -1.24 -0.26 21.04
N VAL A 208 -0.34 -0.26 20.06
CA VAL A 208 1.10 -0.25 20.32
C VAL A 208 1.57 1.10 20.82
N LEU A 209 1.16 2.19 20.15
CA LEU A 209 1.55 3.55 20.52
C LEU A 209 0.69 4.17 21.62
N ARG A 210 -0.02 3.36 22.38
CA ARG A 210 -0.97 3.85 23.39
C ARG A 210 -0.36 4.86 24.36
N LYS A 211 0.89 4.67 24.76
CA LYS A 211 1.59 5.52 25.73
C LYS A 211 2.17 6.79 25.10
N GLU A 212 2.45 6.76 23.80
CA GLU A 212 3.17 7.80 23.07
C GLU A 212 2.22 8.80 22.38
N LEU A 213 1.07 8.32 21.94
CA LEU A 213 0.10 9.14 21.24
C LEU A 213 -0.70 10.03 22.22
N LYS A 214 -0.86 11.30 21.86
CA LYS A 214 -1.78 12.21 22.56
C LYS A 214 -3.20 11.62 22.55
N ILE A 215 -3.95 11.84 23.63
CA ILE A 215 -5.34 11.36 23.78
C ILE A 215 -6.20 11.81 22.59
N SER A 216 -6.08 13.06 22.15
CA SER A 216 -6.80 13.60 20.98
C SER A 216 -6.51 12.82 19.70
N THR A 217 -5.25 12.47 19.43
CA THR A 217 -4.84 11.66 18.28
C THR A 217 -5.46 10.27 18.34
N ARG A 218 -5.43 9.62 19.52
CA ARG A 218 -6.04 8.30 19.73
C ARG A 218 -7.56 8.30 19.50
N ILE A 219 -8.23 9.36 19.96
CA ILE A 219 -9.68 9.54 19.71
C ILE A 219 -9.94 9.73 18.21
N SER A 220 -9.14 10.57 17.53
CA SER A 220 -9.27 10.79 16.08
C SER A 220 -9.09 9.50 15.28
N MET A 221 -8.08 8.69 15.62
CA MET A 221 -7.85 7.38 15.00
C MET A 221 -9.00 6.40 15.27
N LEU A 222 -9.53 6.39 16.52
CA LEU A 222 -10.68 5.56 16.87
C LEU A 222 -11.93 5.94 16.07
N VAL A 223 -12.18 7.24 15.92
CA VAL A 223 -13.31 7.74 15.12
C VAL A 223 -13.12 7.37 13.65
N ALA A 224 -11.89 7.51 13.12
CA ALA A 224 -11.60 7.14 11.74
C ALA A 224 -11.85 5.64 11.48
N ASP A 225 -11.41 4.75 12.40
CA ASP A 225 -11.68 3.31 12.32
C ASP A 225 -13.18 3.00 12.43
N LYS A 226 -13.89 3.59 13.43
CA LYS A 226 -15.34 3.34 13.62
C LYS A 226 -16.18 3.82 12.44
N MET A 227 -15.75 4.87 11.75
CA MET A 227 -16.43 5.42 10.57
C MET A 227 -15.92 4.81 9.27
N ASN A 228 -15.05 3.80 9.34
CA ASN A 228 -14.40 3.18 8.16
C ASN A 228 -13.82 4.21 7.18
N MET A 229 -13.23 5.30 7.72
CA MET A 229 -12.69 6.37 6.89
C MET A 229 -11.49 5.91 6.06
N THR A 230 -10.66 5.06 6.65
CA THR A 230 -9.55 4.36 5.99
C THR A 230 -9.52 2.92 6.47
N LYS A 231 -9.29 2.01 5.57
CA LYS A 231 -9.33 0.57 5.81
C LYS A 231 -8.38 -0.14 4.85
N ILE A 232 -8.03 -1.38 5.16
CA ILE A 232 -7.26 -2.25 4.29
C ILE A 232 -8.22 -3.33 3.79
N LEU A 233 -8.30 -3.51 2.48
CA LEU A 233 -9.03 -4.58 1.83
C LEU A 233 -8.08 -5.68 1.41
N HIS A 234 -8.50 -6.93 1.62
CA HIS A 234 -7.84 -8.12 1.14
C HIS A 234 -8.80 -8.89 0.26
N ILE A 235 -8.42 -9.10 -0.99
CA ILE A 235 -9.25 -9.75 -2.02
C ILE A 235 -8.48 -10.91 -2.69
N LYS A 236 -9.21 -11.90 -3.12
CA LYS A 236 -8.75 -12.97 -4.03
C LYS A 236 -9.13 -12.59 -5.44
N LEU A 237 -8.16 -12.55 -6.37
CA LEU A 237 -8.39 -12.23 -7.77
C LEU A 237 -8.97 -13.39 -8.58
#